data_71c9166c8c1f046437bf4d69d243168b
#
_entry.id   71c9166c8c1f046437bf4d69d243168b
#
_cell.length_a   1.000
_cell.length_b   1.000
_cell.length_c   1.000
_cell.angle_alpha   90.00
_cell.angle_beta   90.00
_cell.angle_gamma   90.00
#
_symmetry.space_group_name_H-M   'P 1'
#
loop_
_entity.id
_entity.type
_entity.pdbx_description
1 polymer ?
#
loop_
_entity_poly.entity_id
_entity_poly.type
_entity_poly.pdbx_seq_one_letter_code
_entity_poly.pdbx_strand_id
1 'polypeptide(L)'
;MKYENIGSRLLMAASLVCGGKTVCDVGCDHGKLSLYLVKSGKAEKIIATDINKMPLQKAIDLFAEHNISDKAQFYLTDGLQGLSETDDITHVVICGLGGDTIAQIIHNAPFIKENGVQLVLLPAQSGDKVRQFLYENGYTITAEHTVGENKKFYTAISAQYTGETVQHNTYDCYIGKTENCTGADAKGYFEMVLTRHEKKAKGLQIDTGSCPEDITEAIEKVKKLIQSN
;
A
#
# COMPACT_ATOMS: atom_id res chain seq x y z
N MET A 1 14.22 -23.52 5.60
CA MET A 1 14.60 -22.80 4.37
C MET A 1 14.83 -21.33 4.73
N LYS A 2 15.98 -20.76 4.39
CA LYS A 2 16.17 -19.31 4.53
C LYS A 2 15.35 -18.65 3.43
N TYR A 3 14.23 -18.04 3.77
CA TYR A 3 13.53 -17.14 2.87
C TYR A 3 14.47 -15.98 2.55
N GLU A 4 14.52 -15.53 1.29
CA GLU A 4 15.24 -14.30 0.97
C GLU A 4 14.70 -13.17 1.84
N ASN A 5 15.60 -12.41 2.44
CA ASN A 5 15.21 -11.25 3.24
C ASN A 5 14.69 -10.17 2.28
N ILE A 6 13.38 -10.04 2.19
CA ILE A 6 12.71 -9.04 1.32
C ILE A 6 12.64 -7.64 1.94
N GLY A 7 13.21 -7.47 3.16
CA GLY A 7 13.11 -6.22 3.93
C GLY A 7 11.83 -6.10 4.75
N SER A 8 11.92 -5.32 5.82
CA SER A 8 10.83 -5.19 6.81
C SER A 8 9.54 -4.62 6.22
N ARG A 9 9.65 -3.67 5.30
CA ARG A 9 8.48 -3.04 4.67
C ARG A 9 7.66 -4.02 3.82
N LEU A 10 8.32 -4.87 3.02
CA LEU A 10 7.63 -5.87 2.21
C LEU A 10 7.11 -7.04 3.06
N LEU A 11 7.83 -7.40 4.14
CA LEU A 11 7.34 -8.36 5.13
C LEU A 11 6.06 -7.86 5.81
N MET A 12 5.99 -6.57 6.16
CA MET A 12 4.80 -5.93 6.70
C MET A 12 3.63 -6.00 5.69
N ALA A 13 3.85 -5.64 4.43
CA ALA A 13 2.81 -5.77 3.40
C ALA A 13 2.37 -7.24 3.24
N ALA A 14 3.32 -8.18 3.15
CA ALA A 14 3.01 -9.60 3.07
C ALA A 14 2.21 -10.10 4.29
N SER A 15 2.40 -9.54 5.49
CA SER A 15 1.65 -9.95 6.68
C SER A 15 0.15 -9.70 6.55
N LEU A 16 -0.25 -8.71 5.76
CA LEU A 16 -1.65 -8.36 5.49
C LEU A 16 -2.30 -9.24 4.40
N VAL A 17 -1.53 -10.05 3.67
CA VAL A 17 -2.08 -11.05 2.74
C VAL A 17 -2.49 -12.27 3.53
N CYS A 18 -3.79 -12.57 3.59
CA CYS A 18 -4.37 -13.67 4.35
C CYS A 18 -5.07 -14.65 3.42
N GLY A 19 -4.44 -15.82 3.16
CA GLY A 19 -5.07 -16.92 2.44
C GLY A 19 -5.41 -16.61 0.97
N GLY A 20 -4.52 -15.90 0.27
CA GLY A 20 -4.72 -15.55 -1.12
C GLY A 20 -4.64 -16.76 -2.06
N LYS A 21 -5.70 -17.01 -2.84
CA LYS A 21 -5.63 -18.00 -3.93
C LYS A 21 -4.76 -17.43 -5.03
N THR A 22 -5.24 -16.40 -5.74
CA THR A 22 -4.48 -15.65 -6.74
C THR A 22 -4.19 -14.26 -6.22
N VAL A 23 -2.91 -13.92 -6.06
CA VAL A 23 -2.46 -12.60 -5.62
C VAL A 23 -1.83 -11.86 -6.79
N CYS A 24 -2.35 -10.68 -7.11
CA CYS A 24 -1.77 -9.80 -8.11
C CYS A 24 -0.76 -8.85 -7.46
N ASP A 25 0.52 -8.94 -7.86
CA ASP A 25 1.61 -8.07 -7.42
C ASP A 25 1.88 -7.02 -8.50
N VAL A 26 1.43 -5.79 -8.26
CA VAL A 26 1.47 -4.70 -9.24
C VAL A 26 2.74 -3.86 -9.07
N GLY A 27 3.52 -3.73 -10.14
CA GLY A 27 4.86 -3.17 -10.08
C GLY A 27 5.80 -4.13 -9.36
N CYS A 28 5.80 -5.39 -9.78
CA CYS A 28 6.48 -6.49 -9.09
C CYS A 28 8.01 -6.36 -9.01
N ASP A 29 8.59 -5.43 -9.78
CA ASP A 29 10.04 -5.18 -9.85
C ASP A 29 10.79 -6.50 -10.14
N HIS A 30 11.64 -6.95 -9.24
CA HIS A 30 12.40 -8.21 -9.37
C HIS A 30 11.64 -9.45 -8.83
N GLY A 31 10.35 -9.36 -8.53
CA GLY A 31 9.50 -10.48 -8.10
C GLY A 31 9.77 -11.04 -6.70
N LYS A 32 10.54 -10.33 -5.86
CA LYS A 32 10.91 -10.82 -4.51
C LYS A 32 9.71 -10.98 -3.60
N LEU A 33 8.78 -10.02 -3.62
CA LEU A 33 7.54 -10.11 -2.84
C LEU A 33 6.68 -11.27 -3.34
N SER A 34 6.48 -11.35 -4.66
CA SER A 34 5.75 -12.43 -5.32
C SER A 34 6.30 -13.82 -4.93
N LEU A 35 7.62 -13.99 -5.00
CA LEU A 35 8.29 -15.24 -4.60
C LEU A 35 8.06 -15.56 -3.12
N TYR A 36 8.18 -14.55 -2.24
CA TYR A 36 7.95 -14.73 -0.81
C TYR A 36 6.51 -15.18 -0.52
N LEU A 37 5.51 -14.55 -1.16
CA LEU A 37 4.10 -14.88 -0.98
C LEU A 37 3.80 -16.34 -1.33
N VAL A 38 4.33 -16.84 -2.46
CA VAL A 38 4.17 -18.24 -2.84
C VAL A 38 4.89 -19.17 -1.86
N LYS A 39 6.16 -18.91 -1.58
CA LYS A 39 6.98 -19.79 -0.72
C LYS A 39 6.52 -19.85 0.73
N SER A 40 5.91 -18.78 1.23
CA SER A 40 5.34 -18.73 2.58
C SER A 40 3.91 -19.30 2.66
N GLY A 41 3.35 -19.76 1.54
CA GLY A 41 1.97 -20.26 1.47
C GLY A 41 0.88 -19.19 1.61
N LYS A 42 1.26 -17.91 1.45
CA LYS A 42 0.32 -16.79 1.50
C LYS A 42 -0.41 -16.59 0.17
N ALA A 43 0.13 -17.10 -0.92
CA ALA A 43 -0.49 -17.15 -2.24
C ALA A 43 -0.33 -18.56 -2.84
N GLU A 44 -1.38 -19.07 -3.48
CA GLU A 44 -1.31 -20.30 -4.27
C GLU A 44 -0.74 -20.02 -5.66
N LYS A 45 -1.11 -18.87 -6.22
CA LYS A 45 -0.69 -18.36 -7.53
C LYS A 45 -0.41 -16.87 -7.47
N ILE A 46 0.46 -16.40 -8.36
CA ILE A 46 0.78 -14.99 -8.57
C ILE A 46 0.40 -14.57 -9.98
N ILE A 47 -0.16 -13.38 -10.08
CA ILE A 47 -0.15 -12.56 -11.29
C ILE A 47 0.77 -11.39 -11.00
N ALA A 48 1.89 -11.29 -11.72
CA ALA A 48 2.86 -10.23 -11.54
C ALA A 48 2.82 -9.27 -12.72
N THR A 49 2.64 -7.99 -12.46
CA THR A 49 2.63 -6.97 -13.51
C THR A 49 3.76 -5.96 -13.31
N ASP A 50 4.35 -5.49 -14.38
CA ASP A 50 5.29 -4.37 -14.39
C ASP A 50 5.22 -3.64 -15.72
N ILE A 51 5.43 -2.34 -15.72
CA ILE A 51 5.50 -1.51 -16.93
C ILE A 51 6.86 -1.64 -17.63
N ASN A 52 7.87 -2.11 -16.91
CA ASN A 52 9.25 -2.21 -17.38
C ASN A 52 9.64 -3.66 -17.67
N LYS A 53 10.08 -3.92 -18.90
CA LYS A 53 10.49 -5.25 -19.35
C LYS A 53 11.65 -5.85 -18.55
N MET A 54 12.65 -5.06 -18.19
CA MET A 54 13.85 -5.57 -17.50
C MET A 54 13.56 -6.08 -16.07
N PRO A 55 12.87 -5.33 -15.19
CA PRO A 55 12.44 -5.84 -13.90
C PRO A 55 11.57 -7.09 -14.03
N LEU A 56 10.57 -7.07 -14.91
CA LEU A 56 9.68 -8.20 -15.14
C LEU A 56 10.45 -9.46 -15.57
N GLN A 57 11.46 -9.32 -16.46
CA GLN A 57 12.29 -10.46 -16.86
C GLN A 57 13.05 -11.06 -15.68
N LYS A 58 13.59 -10.21 -14.78
CA LYS A 58 14.25 -10.70 -13.56
C LYS A 58 13.30 -11.45 -12.63
N ALA A 59 12.03 -11.03 -12.56
CA ALA A 59 11.02 -11.75 -11.81
C ALA A 59 10.74 -13.13 -12.42
N ILE A 60 10.66 -13.23 -13.75
CA ILE A 60 10.51 -14.51 -14.48
C ILE A 60 11.70 -15.43 -14.20
N ASP A 61 12.92 -14.90 -14.34
CA ASP A 61 14.17 -15.66 -14.09
C ASP A 61 14.23 -16.16 -12.64
N LEU A 62 13.86 -15.31 -11.68
CA LEU A 62 13.80 -15.66 -10.26
C LEU A 62 12.85 -16.84 -9.99
N PHE A 63 11.66 -16.86 -10.60
CA PHE A 63 10.72 -17.97 -10.44
C PHE A 63 11.22 -19.25 -11.12
N ALA A 64 11.92 -19.14 -12.25
CA ALA A 64 12.56 -20.27 -12.94
C ALA A 64 13.69 -20.86 -12.10
N GLU A 65 14.57 -20.05 -11.53
CA GLU A 65 15.65 -20.48 -10.62
C GLU A 65 15.13 -21.26 -9.40
N HIS A 66 13.93 -20.92 -8.97
CA HIS A 66 13.28 -21.60 -7.85
C HIS A 66 12.40 -22.79 -8.24
N ASN A 67 12.32 -23.14 -9.53
CA ASN A 67 11.51 -24.24 -10.09
C ASN A 67 10.02 -24.14 -9.72
N ILE A 68 9.45 -22.94 -9.75
CA ILE A 68 8.05 -22.65 -9.45
C ILE A 68 7.40 -21.72 -10.51
N SER A 69 7.86 -21.79 -11.75
CA SER A 69 7.32 -20.98 -12.85
C SER A 69 5.83 -21.25 -13.09
N ASP A 70 5.35 -22.43 -12.76
CA ASP A 70 3.93 -22.83 -12.84
C ASP A 70 3.03 -22.10 -11.83
N LYS A 71 3.62 -21.42 -10.85
CA LYS A 71 2.92 -20.66 -9.80
C LYS A 71 2.69 -19.20 -10.15
N ALA A 72 3.21 -18.70 -11.29
CA ALA A 72 3.09 -17.29 -11.63
C ALA A 72 2.81 -17.07 -13.11
N GLN A 73 2.06 -16.01 -13.39
CA GLN A 73 1.88 -15.42 -14.69
C GLN A 73 2.44 -14.00 -14.67
N PHE A 74 3.11 -13.58 -15.74
CA PHE A 74 3.81 -12.31 -15.81
C PHE A 74 3.28 -11.48 -16.99
N TYR A 75 2.88 -10.23 -16.72
CA TYR A 75 2.32 -9.34 -17.71
C TYR A 75 3.11 -8.03 -17.77
N LEU A 76 3.59 -7.69 -18.97
CA LEU A 76 4.18 -6.37 -19.24
C LEU A 76 3.03 -5.40 -19.51
N THR A 77 2.58 -4.71 -18.46
CA THR A 77 1.41 -3.83 -18.55
C THR A 77 1.47 -2.72 -17.50
N ASP A 78 0.66 -1.68 -17.68
CA ASP A 78 0.51 -0.59 -16.73
C ASP A 78 -0.56 -0.94 -15.68
N GLY A 79 -0.12 -1.13 -14.44
CA GLY A 79 -1.00 -1.45 -13.33
C GLY A 79 -1.76 -2.77 -13.53
N LEU A 80 -3.08 -2.68 -13.61
CA LEU A 80 -4.02 -3.80 -13.76
C LEU A 80 -4.65 -3.87 -15.16
N GLN A 81 -4.12 -3.13 -16.15
CA GLN A 81 -4.69 -3.13 -17.50
C GLN A 81 -4.63 -4.52 -18.13
N GLY A 82 -5.74 -4.93 -18.75
CA GLY A 82 -5.87 -6.23 -19.41
C GLY A 82 -6.19 -7.38 -18.46
N LEU A 83 -6.24 -7.14 -17.15
CA LEU A 83 -6.76 -8.09 -16.17
C LEU A 83 -8.27 -7.88 -15.98
N SER A 84 -8.97 -8.92 -15.55
CA SER A 84 -10.43 -8.92 -15.40
C SER A 84 -10.88 -9.84 -14.27
N GLU A 85 -12.18 -9.90 -14.02
CA GLU A 85 -12.80 -10.80 -13.06
C GLU A 85 -12.53 -12.28 -13.32
N THR A 86 -12.24 -12.66 -14.58
CA THR A 86 -11.93 -14.05 -14.95
C THR A 86 -10.56 -14.53 -14.49
N ASP A 87 -9.72 -13.63 -13.98
CA ASP A 87 -8.39 -13.98 -13.47
C ASP A 87 -8.44 -14.49 -12.01
N ASP A 88 -9.63 -14.59 -11.41
CA ASP A 88 -9.86 -15.10 -10.04
C ASP A 88 -8.98 -14.43 -8.97
N ILE A 89 -8.65 -13.13 -9.15
CA ILE A 89 -7.80 -12.37 -8.25
C ILE A 89 -8.52 -12.18 -6.92
N THR A 90 -7.90 -12.64 -5.84
CA THR A 90 -8.39 -12.48 -4.47
C THR A 90 -7.73 -11.32 -3.72
N HIS A 91 -6.49 -11.00 -4.08
CA HIS A 91 -5.72 -9.90 -3.49
C HIS A 91 -4.99 -9.12 -4.57
N VAL A 92 -4.97 -7.81 -4.42
CA VAL A 92 -4.10 -6.91 -5.19
C VAL A 92 -3.11 -6.26 -4.23
N VAL A 93 -1.84 -6.47 -4.48
CA VAL A 93 -0.74 -5.90 -3.70
C VAL A 93 -0.03 -4.86 -4.54
N ILE A 94 0.08 -3.61 -4.03
CA ILE A 94 0.77 -2.51 -4.71
C ILE A 94 1.78 -1.91 -3.74
N CYS A 95 3.07 -2.17 -3.96
CA CYS A 95 4.14 -1.74 -3.09
C CYS A 95 5.12 -0.78 -3.78
N GLY A 96 5.48 0.32 -3.10
CA GLY A 96 6.56 1.20 -3.55
C GLY A 96 6.18 2.23 -4.61
N LEU A 97 4.91 2.33 -4.99
CA LEU A 97 4.40 3.37 -5.88
C LEU A 97 3.95 4.61 -5.10
N GLY A 98 3.83 5.76 -5.77
CA GLY A 98 3.26 6.98 -5.18
C GLY A 98 1.76 6.87 -4.93
N GLY A 99 1.24 7.59 -3.92
CA GLY A 99 -0.18 7.51 -3.56
C GLY A 99 -1.14 7.85 -4.69
N ASP A 100 -0.84 8.87 -5.50
CA ASP A 100 -1.65 9.22 -6.67
C ASP A 100 -1.67 8.09 -7.72
N THR A 101 -0.53 7.45 -7.96
CA THR A 101 -0.43 6.32 -8.89
C THR A 101 -1.23 5.11 -8.39
N ILE A 102 -1.14 4.80 -7.10
CA ILE A 102 -1.93 3.73 -6.47
C ILE A 102 -3.43 4.00 -6.65
N ALA A 103 -3.89 5.21 -6.33
CA ALA A 103 -5.28 5.60 -6.48
C ALA A 103 -5.76 5.46 -7.94
N GLN A 104 -4.95 5.88 -8.90
CA GLN A 104 -5.27 5.79 -10.32
C GLN A 104 -5.34 4.33 -10.81
N ILE A 105 -4.42 3.46 -10.38
CA ILE A 105 -4.43 2.03 -10.72
C ILE A 105 -5.72 1.37 -10.23
N ILE A 106 -6.12 1.64 -8.98
CA ILE A 106 -7.34 1.11 -8.38
C ILE A 106 -8.58 1.65 -9.10
N HIS A 107 -8.61 2.96 -9.38
CA HIS A 107 -9.72 3.60 -10.10
C HIS A 107 -9.97 2.98 -11.48
N ASN A 108 -8.91 2.65 -12.20
CA ASN A 108 -8.96 2.11 -13.55
C ASN A 108 -9.26 0.61 -13.61
N ALA A 109 -9.44 -0.07 -12.47
CA ALA A 109 -9.68 -1.50 -12.39
C ALA A 109 -11.03 -1.81 -11.69
N PRO A 110 -12.18 -1.52 -12.33
CA PRO A 110 -13.50 -1.67 -11.69
C PRO A 110 -13.80 -3.10 -11.25
N PHE A 111 -13.22 -4.12 -11.88
CA PHE A 111 -13.43 -5.52 -11.55
C PHE A 111 -13.06 -5.88 -10.10
N ILE A 112 -12.14 -5.14 -9.48
CA ILE A 112 -11.77 -5.39 -8.07
C ILE A 112 -12.89 -5.05 -7.08
N LYS A 113 -13.88 -4.25 -7.49
CA LYS A 113 -15.06 -3.92 -6.68
C LYS A 113 -16.07 -5.06 -6.67
N GLU A 114 -16.21 -5.79 -7.78
CA GLU A 114 -17.22 -6.83 -7.96
C GLU A 114 -16.87 -8.11 -7.21
N ASN A 115 -15.60 -8.46 -7.16
CA ASN A 115 -15.12 -9.74 -6.63
C ASN A 115 -14.72 -9.70 -5.14
N GLY A 116 -14.92 -8.59 -4.44
CA GLY A 116 -14.52 -8.46 -3.05
C GLY A 116 -13.00 -8.59 -2.84
N VAL A 117 -12.20 -8.12 -3.79
CA VAL A 117 -10.75 -8.20 -3.77
C VAL A 117 -10.18 -7.44 -2.59
N GLN A 118 -9.29 -8.09 -1.85
CA GLN A 118 -8.53 -7.46 -0.77
C GLN A 118 -7.37 -6.65 -1.36
N LEU A 119 -7.30 -5.37 -1.03
CA LEU A 119 -6.18 -4.50 -1.37
C LEU A 119 -5.12 -4.54 -0.26
N VAL A 120 -3.85 -4.61 -0.62
CA VAL A 120 -2.71 -4.40 0.27
C VAL A 120 -1.80 -3.35 -0.36
N LEU A 121 -1.79 -2.16 0.21
CA LEU A 121 -1.17 -0.99 -0.37
C LEU A 121 -0.03 -0.50 0.52
N LEU A 122 1.17 -0.34 -0.06
CA LEU A 122 2.35 0.19 0.63
C LEU A 122 2.89 1.39 -0.17
N PRO A 123 2.31 2.58 0.03
CA PRO A 123 2.73 3.77 -0.71
C PRO A 123 4.17 4.17 -0.32
N ALA A 124 4.99 4.50 -1.33
CA ALA A 124 6.32 5.08 -1.12
C ALA A 124 6.25 6.50 -0.54
N GLN A 125 5.17 7.21 -0.87
CA GLN A 125 4.85 8.56 -0.39
C GLN A 125 3.35 8.83 -0.57
N SER A 126 2.85 9.90 0.08
CA SER A 126 1.45 10.35 -0.05
C SER A 126 0.43 9.29 0.36
N GLY A 127 0.65 8.62 1.49
CA GLY A 127 -0.31 7.69 2.07
C GLY A 127 -1.63 8.37 2.47
N ASP A 128 -1.59 9.67 2.77
CA ASP A 128 -2.75 10.52 2.99
C ASP A 128 -3.71 10.52 1.78
N LYS A 129 -3.17 10.62 0.57
CA LYS A 129 -3.97 10.58 -0.66
C LYS A 129 -4.56 9.19 -0.93
N VAL A 130 -3.84 8.13 -0.57
CA VAL A 130 -4.38 6.77 -0.67
C VAL A 130 -5.58 6.59 0.25
N ARG A 131 -5.48 7.02 1.52
CA ARG A 131 -6.60 6.94 2.47
C ARG A 131 -7.79 7.77 2.01
N GLN A 132 -7.55 9.02 1.59
CA GLN A 132 -8.58 9.89 1.05
C GLN A 132 -9.32 9.20 -0.11
N PHE A 133 -8.58 8.70 -1.10
CA PHE A 133 -9.16 7.97 -2.23
C PHE A 133 -10.01 6.78 -1.78
N LEU A 134 -9.52 5.97 -0.83
CA LEU A 134 -10.25 4.81 -0.33
C LEU A 134 -11.57 5.21 0.33
N TYR A 135 -11.55 6.21 1.21
CA TYR A 135 -12.75 6.71 1.91
C TYR A 135 -13.79 7.29 0.95
N GLU A 136 -13.36 8.05 -0.06
CA GLU A 136 -14.24 8.69 -1.04
C GLU A 136 -14.83 7.71 -2.08
N ASN A 137 -14.19 6.56 -2.30
CA ASN A 137 -14.54 5.63 -3.37
C ASN A 137 -15.14 4.30 -2.89
N GLY A 138 -15.65 4.26 -1.66
CA GLY A 138 -16.40 3.11 -1.14
C GLY A 138 -15.53 1.95 -0.66
N TYR A 139 -14.26 2.22 -0.29
CA TYR A 139 -13.38 1.22 0.31
C TYR A 139 -13.30 1.41 1.82
N THR A 140 -13.41 0.32 2.55
CA THR A 140 -13.16 0.29 3.99
C THR A 140 -11.73 -0.17 4.25
N ILE A 141 -10.96 0.64 4.98
CA ILE A 141 -9.65 0.26 5.48
C ILE A 141 -9.85 -0.74 6.62
N THR A 142 -9.37 -1.97 6.44
CA THR A 142 -9.54 -3.07 7.41
C THR A 142 -8.42 -3.11 8.44
N ALA A 143 -7.17 -2.86 8.02
CA ALA A 143 -6.00 -2.81 8.90
C ALA A 143 -4.94 -1.86 8.34
N GLU A 144 -4.11 -1.32 9.25
CA GLU A 144 -2.89 -0.59 8.90
C GLU A 144 -1.78 -0.94 9.88
N HIS A 145 -0.56 -1.03 9.36
CA HIS A 145 0.65 -1.28 10.14
C HIS A 145 1.75 -0.30 9.75
N THR A 146 2.65 -0.04 10.68
CA THR A 146 3.81 0.83 10.48
C THR A 146 5.10 0.05 10.68
N VAL A 147 6.15 0.42 9.94
CA VAL A 147 7.48 -0.16 10.11
C VAL A 147 8.56 0.84 9.74
N GLY A 148 9.67 0.80 10.47
CA GLY A 148 10.91 1.51 10.14
C GLY A 148 11.85 0.62 9.31
N GLU A 149 12.40 1.16 8.23
CA GLU A 149 13.43 0.53 7.41
C GLU A 149 14.38 1.58 6.83
N ASN A 150 15.69 1.39 7.02
CA ASN A 150 16.73 2.29 6.48
C ASN A 150 16.48 3.79 6.79
N LYS A 151 16.16 4.10 8.05
CA LYS A 151 15.86 5.46 8.53
C LYS A 151 14.63 6.11 7.89
N LYS A 152 13.76 5.34 7.27
CA LYS A 152 12.47 5.77 6.74
C LYS A 152 11.37 4.98 7.41
N PHE A 153 10.17 5.56 7.46
CA PHE A 153 9.00 4.91 8.01
C PHE A 153 7.94 4.73 6.94
N TYR A 154 7.28 3.60 6.98
CA TYR A 154 6.30 3.19 5.99
C TYR A 154 5.00 2.75 6.67
N THR A 155 3.90 2.85 5.94
CA THR A 155 2.64 2.24 6.33
C THR A 155 2.19 1.25 5.25
N ALA A 156 1.66 0.11 5.67
CA ALA A 156 0.90 -0.79 4.80
C ALA A 156 -0.57 -0.71 5.18
N ILE A 157 -1.41 -0.54 4.18
CA ILE A 157 -2.86 -0.35 4.27
C ILE A 157 -3.54 -1.56 3.68
N SER A 158 -4.41 -2.20 4.44
CA SER A 158 -5.31 -3.24 3.94
C SER A 158 -6.71 -2.66 3.80
N ALA A 159 -7.33 -2.84 2.64
CA ALA A 159 -8.67 -2.30 2.36
C ALA A 159 -9.49 -3.24 1.48
N GLN A 160 -10.81 -3.11 1.55
CA GLN A 160 -11.75 -3.86 0.74
C GLN A 160 -12.89 -2.94 0.28
N TYR A 161 -13.42 -3.16 -0.93
CA TYR A 161 -14.58 -2.44 -1.39
C TYR A 161 -15.83 -2.91 -0.66
N THR A 162 -16.58 -1.97 -0.08
CA THR A 162 -17.85 -2.22 0.61
C THR A 162 -19.02 -1.45 -0.01
N GLY A 163 -18.72 -0.51 -0.93
CA GLY A 163 -19.70 0.40 -1.49
C GLY A 163 -20.08 1.57 -0.58
N GLU A 164 -19.62 1.57 0.67
CA GLU A 164 -19.92 2.62 1.65
C GLU A 164 -18.83 3.69 1.65
N THR A 165 -19.21 4.94 1.43
CA THR A 165 -18.30 6.07 1.62
C THR A 165 -18.12 6.35 3.11
N VAL A 166 -16.86 6.52 3.53
CA VAL A 166 -16.53 6.78 4.93
C VAL A 166 -16.42 8.28 5.17
N GLN A 167 -17.18 8.79 6.12
CA GLN A 167 -16.97 10.17 6.59
C GLN A 167 -15.58 10.29 7.19
N HIS A 168 -14.80 11.24 6.72
CA HIS A 168 -13.41 11.41 7.12
C HIS A 168 -13.05 12.90 7.19
N ASN A 169 -12.00 13.19 7.92
CA ASN A 169 -11.39 14.51 8.01
C ASN A 169 -9.90 14.46 7.66
N THR A 170 -9.23 15.58 7.68
CA THR A 170 -7.80 15.69 7.33
C THR A 170 -6.92 14.83 8.23
N TYR A 171 -7.22 14.71 9.53
CA TYR A 171 -6.48 13.84 10.44
C TYR A 171 -6.62 12.35 10.05
N ASP A 172 -7.82 11.92 9.69
CA ASP A 172 -8.08 10.53 9.26
C ASP A 172 -7.27 10.19 8.01
N CYS A 173 -7.14 11.15 7.07
CA CYS A 173 -6.26 10.98 5.91
C CYS A 173 -4.78 10.89 6.30
N TYR A 174 -4.32 11.67 7.29
CA TYR A 174 -2.91 11.68 7.70
C TYR A 174 -2.51 10.43 8.46
N ILE A 175 -3.33 9.95 9.35
CA ILE A 175 -3.02 8.89 10.32
C ILE A 175 -3.79 7.60 10.05
N GLY A 176 -5.10 7.69 9.76
CA GLY A 176 -5.94 6.52 9.56
C GLY A 176 -5.91 5.59 10.78
N LYS A 177 -5.97 4.29 10.53
CA LYS A 177 -5.92 3.28 11.59
C LYS A 177 -4.53 3.08 12.19
N THR A 178 -3.48 3.75 11.67
CA THR A 178 -2.15 3.68 12.29
C THR A 178 -2.12 4.30 13.68
N GLU A 179 -3.12 5.10 14.07
CA GLU A 179 -3.28 5.60 15.44
C GLU A 179 -3.29 4.48 16.50
N ASN A 180 -3.70 3.27 16.11
CA ASN A 180 -3.70 2.09 16.98
C ASN A 180 -2.34 1.36 17.02
N CYS A 181 -1.36 1.77 16.23
CA CYS A 181 -0.01 1.24 16.26
C CYS A 181 0.76 1.86 17.42
N THR A 182 1.63 1.07 18.05
CA THR A 182 2.45 1.50 19.19
C THR A 182 3.92 1.15 18.99
N GLY A 183 4.79 1.75 19.81
CA GLY A 183 6.22 1.50 19.78
C GLY A 183 7.02 2.41 18.86
N ALA A 184 8.32 2.15 18.75
CA ALA A 184 9.27 3.04 18.09
C ALA A 184 8.97 3.30 16.61
N ASP A 185 8.51 2.29 15.88
CA ASP A 185 8.18 2.39 14.47
C ASP A 185 6.93 3.26 14.24
N ALA A 186 5.90 3.10 15.08
CA ALA A 186 4.70 3.92 15.04
C ALA A 186 5.02 5.38 15.35
N LYS A 187 5.76 5.63 16.42
CA LYS A 187 6.20 6.98 16.81
C LYS A 187 7.00 7.65 15.69
N GLY A 188 7.99 6.95 15.12
CA GLY A 188 8.78 7.48 14.01
C GLY A 188 7.95 7.75 12.77
N TYR A 189 6.94 6.93 12.47
CA TYR A 189 5.98 7.19 11.41
C TYR A 189 5.18 8.47 11.67
N PHE A 190 4.65 8.67 12.87
CA PHE A 190 3.89 9.87 13.22
C PHE A 190 4.75 11.15 13.18
N GLU A 191 5.99 11.08 13.63
CA GLU A 191 6.95 12.20 13.54
C GLU A 191 7.25 12.56 12.07
N MET A 192 7.40 11.56 11.21
CA MET A 192 7.57 11.77 9.76
C MET A 192 6.33 12.43 9.15
N VAL A 193 5.12 11.95 9.49
CA VAL A 193 3.85 12.54 9.04
C VAL A 193 3.75 13.99 9.51
N LEU A 194 4.01 14.25 10.79
CA LEU A 194 3.98 15.60 11.36
C LEU A 194 4.89 16.54 10.59
N THR A 195 6.17 16.17 10.42
CA THR A 195 7.16 16.99 9.72
C THR A 195 6.72 17.35 8.31
N ARG A 196 6.16 16.38 7.57
CA ARG A 196 5.66 16.61 6.21
C ARG A 196 4.51 17.60 6.18
N HIS A 197 3.53 17.44 7.08
CA HIS A 197 2.34 18.28 7.07
C HIS A 197 2.57 19.66 7.65
N GLU A 198 3.47 19.83 8.62
CA GLU A 198 3.93 21.15 9.06
C GLU A 198 4.63 21.92 7.93
N LYS A 199 5.44 21.23 7.12
CA LYS A 199 6.07 21.86 5.93
C LYS A 199 5.02 22.29 4.92
N LYS A 200 4.00 21.46 4.67
CA LYS A 200 2.88 21.79 3.79
C LYS A 200 2.08 22.99 4.31
N ALA A 201 1.76 23.01 5.59
CA ALA A 201 1.04 24.12 6.23
C ALA A 201 1.81 25.45 6.12
N LYS A 202 3.14 25.43 6.36
CA LYS A 202 3.99 26.60 6.16
C LYS A 202 4.00 27.10 4.72
N GLY A 203 4.06 26.19 3.73
CA GLY A 203 3.95 26.54 2.31
C GLY A 203 2.64 27.26 2.00
N LEU A 204 1.51 26.69 2.42
CA LEU A 204 0.19 27.30 2.23
C LEU A 204 0.10 28.68 2.89
N GLN A 205 0.60 28.83 4.13
CA GLN A 205 0.65 30.12 4.82
C GLN A 205 1.44 31.20 4.05
N ILE A 206 2.53 30.81 3.40
CA ILE A 206 3.34 31.73 2.58
C ILE A 206 2.62 32.08 1.29
N ASP A 207 2.08 31.08 0.60
CA ASP A 207 1.51 31.25 -0.74
C ASP A 207 0.13 31.93 -0.73
N THR A 208 -0.69 31.65 0.27
CA THR A 208 -2.10 32.10 0.34
C THR A 208 -2.41 33.04 1.50
N GLY A 209 -1.43 33.30 2.38
CA GLY A 209 -1.61 34.14 3.57
C GLY A 209 -2.30 33.46 4.76
N SER A 210 -2.79 32.21 4.58
CA SER A 210 -3.44 31.44 5.66
C SER A 210 -3.23 29.94 5.49
N CYS A 211 -3.31 29.21 6.59
CA CYS A 211 -3.39 27.74 6.58
C CYS A 211 -4.84 27.34 6.88
N PRO A 212 -5.45 26.42 6.14
CA PRO A 212 -6.79 25.90 6.45
C PRO A 212 -6.87 25.33 7.87
N GLU A 213 -7.98 25.58 8.55
CA GLU A 213 -8.17 25.22 9.97
C GLU A 213 -8.10 23.72 10.19
N ASP A 214 -8.70 22.93 9.29
CA ASP A 214 -8.69 21.47 9.31
C ASP A 214 -7.26 20.86 9.27
N ILE A 215 -6.35 21.50 8.53
CA ILE A 215 -4.92 21.11 8.50
C ILE A 215 -4.25 21.42 9.84
N THR A 216 -4.53 22.59 10.40
CA THR A 216 -3.96 23.00 11.69
C THR A 216 -4.45 22.09 12.82
N GLU A 217 -5.74 21.80 12.87
CA GLU A 217 -6.33 20.87 13.84
C GLU A 217 -5.74 19.45 13.70
N ALA A 218 -5.59 18.96 12.47
CA ALA A 218 -5.01 17.64 12.21
C ALA A 218 -3.57 17.57 12.73
N ILE A 219 -2.75 18.59 12.48
CA ILE A 219 -1.36 18.68 12.98
C ILE A 219 -1.34 18.64 14.51
N GLU A 220 -2.22 19.37 15.20
CA GLU A 220 -2.26 19.38 16.68
C GLU A 220 -2.70 18.00 17.23
N LYS A 221 -3.61 17.30 16.57
CA LYS A 221 -3.98 15.92 16.95
C LYS A 221 -2.81 14.96 16.78
N VAL A 222 -2.03 15.07 15.71
CA VAL A 222 -0.82 14.23 15.50
C VAL A 222 0.22 14.50 16.59
N LYS A 223 0.44 15.76 17.00
CA LYS A 223 1.34 16.08 18.11
C LYS A 223 0.92 15.41 19.41
N LYS A 224 -0.37 15.43 19.73
CA LYS A 224 -0.91 14.75 20.92
C LYS A 224 -0.71 13.24 20.84
N LEU A 225 -0.93 12.64 19.66
CA LEU A 225 -0.72 11.21 19.43
C LEU A 225 0.75 10.81 19.67
N ILE A 226 1.72 11.63 19.24
CA ILE A 226 3.15 11.39 19.47
C ILE A 226 3.50 11.45 20.96
N GLN A 227 2.85 12.34 21.73
CA GLN A 227 3.10 12.47 23.16
C GLN A 227 2.54 11.30 23.98
N SER A 228 1.50 10.64 23.47
CA SER A 228 0.85 9.49 24.12
C SER A 228 1.47 8.13 23.74
N ASN A 229 2.37 8.08 22.77
CA ASN A 229 3.08 6.90 22.28
C ASN A 229 4.55 6.87 22.75
#